data_4562ace570655fe30c5459042504ed9e
#
_entry.id   4562ace570655fe30c5459042504ed9e
#
_cell.length_a   1.000
_cell.length_b   1.000
_cell.length_c   1.000
_cell.angle_alpha   90.00
_cell.angle_beta   90.00
_cell.angle_gamma   90.00
#
_symmetry.space_group_name_H-M   'P 1'
#
loop_
_entity.id
_entity.type
_entity.pdbx_description
1 polymer ?
#
loop_
_entity_poly.entity_id
_entity_poly.type
_entity_poly.pdbx_seq_one_letter_code
_entity_poly.pdbx_strand_id
1 'polypeptide(L)'
;YNRQTVTGAFNVPMSDNVNTRLAFSTNKIDGMVENGFDSPFTFLNNLNSGEMMDDRNDAIGRLSVDWDIDDLTELKFTYFIQESDDNRPQEEVTFCQQDPFFGCSPYAQGSMNVAADTRGTAGGGFGFIAGLYPGTITNSYAAPTYADSFEYLALDRAPTHYQKIEVSNLELVREISDDLTMVAKYSYETRIFNQMNDNDGSVSLQAPLVGAGGMYVGGLGLPPIEGELCFGGHVQFCEYVDSERTYDFSDVDTTSRQAEINIISNYDGPFNFTVGLYSFDQRG
;
A
#
# COMPACT_ATOMS: atom_id res chain seq x y z
N TYR A 1 16.70 14.27 -7.92
CA TYR A 1 15.54 14.36 -7.03
C TYR A 1 15.89 15.14 -5.76
N ASN A 2 14.94 15.87 -5.22
CA ASN A 2 15.11 16.71 -4.04
C ASN A 2 14.47 15.98 -2.84
N ARG A 3 15.24 15.83 -1.76
CA ARG A 3 14.75 15.22 -0.51
C ARG A 3 14.74 16.24 0.61
N GLN A 4 13.62 16.35 1.29
CA GLN A 4 13.46 17.18 2.47
C GLN A 4 13.00 16.28 3.63
N THR A 5 13.76 16.32 4.72
CA THR A 5 13.44 15.55 5.92
C THR A 5 13.52 16.48 7.13
N VAL A 6 12.47 16.52 7.92
CA VAL A 6 12.43 17.23 9.18
C VAL A 6 12.12 16.25 10.29
N THR A 7 12.97 16.19 11.30
CA THR A 7 12.79 15.33 12.47
C THR A 7 13.01 16.11 13.74
N GLY A 8 12.15 15.91 14.71
CA GLY A 8 12.26 16.61 15.99
C GLY A 8 11.70 15.78 17.14
N ALA A 9 12.17 16.07 18.34
CA ALA A 9 11.61 15.51 19.57
C ALA A 9 11.73 16.52 20.71
N PHE A 10 10.69 16.58 21.54
CA PHE A 10 10.60 17.42 22.73
C PHE A 10 10.24 16.53 23.92
N ASN A 11 10.99 16.70 25.02
CA ASN A 11 10.66 16.10 26.30
C ASN A 11 10.18 17.23 27.22
N VAL A 12 8.99 17.07 27.75
CA VAL A 12 8.37 18.06 28.63
C VAL A 12 7.93 17.37 29.93
N PRO A 13 8.63 17.61 31.04
CA PRO A 13 8.10 17.22 32.35
C PRO A 13 6.90 18.10 32.66
N MET A 14 5.74 17.47 32.82
CA MET A 14 4.48 18.18 33.13
C MET A 14 4.34 18.41 34.65
N SER A 15 4.92 17.50 35.43
CA SER A 15 5.05 17.56 36.89
C SER A 15 6.19 16.66 37.33
N ASP A 16 6.44 16.55 38.66
CA ASP A 16 7.48 15.68 39.21
C ASP A 16 7.25 14.18 38.88
N ASN A 17 6.01 13.80 38.65
CA ASN A 17 5.60 12.43 38.40
C ASN A 17 4.97 12.20 37.02
N VAL A 18 4.97 13.19 36.10
CA VAL A 18 4.44 13.04 34.74
C VAL A 18 5.46 13.57 33.74
N ASN A 19 5.96 12.67 32.91
CA ASN A 19 6.85 12.97 31.81
C ASN A 19 6.14 12.78 30.45
N THR A 20 6.38 13.72 29.57
CA THR A 20 5.79 13.69 28.23
C THR A 20 6.87 13.85 27.17
N ARG A 21 6.76 13.07 26.11
CA ARG A 21 7.60 13.18 24.91
C ARG A 21 6.76 13.25 23.65
N LEU A 22 7.00 14.31 22.87
CA LEU A 22 6.50 14.41 21.51
C LEU A 22 7.68 14.20 20.53
N ALA A 23 7.51 13.32 19.56
CA ALA A 23 8.45 13.13 18.47
C ALA A 23 7.72 13.15 17.13
N PHE A 24 8.37 13.68 16.11
CA PHE A 24 7.80 13.72 14.76
C PHE A 24 8.89 13.60 13.71
N SER A 25 8.49 13.12 12.54
CA SER A 25 9.33 13.09 11.34
C SER A 25 8.46 13.31 10.12
N THR A 26 8.93 14.13 9.20
CA THR A 26 8.36 14.24 7.85
C THR A 26 9.44 13.98 6.83
N ASN A 27 9.07 13.30 5.75
CA ASN A 27 10.00 13.01 4.66
C ASN A 27 9.26 13.26 3.34
N LYS A 28 9.77 14.17 2.56
CA LYS A 28 9.29 14.46 1.21
C LYS A 28 10.41 14.24 0.22
N ILE A 29 10.16 13.47 -0.82
CA ILE A 29 11.08 13.20 -1.92
C ILE A 29 10.31 13.45 -3.21
N ASP A 30 10.86 14.30 -4.09
CA ASP A 30 10.29 14.51 -5.41
C ASP A 30 10.40 13.22 -6.23
N GLY A 31 9.51 13.04 -7.21
CA GLY A 31 9.48 11.87 -8.07
C GLY A 31 10.83 11.60 -8.75
N MET A 32 11.15 10.35 -8.94
CA MET A 32 12.43 9.87 -9.48
C MET A 32 12.30 9.26 -10.87
N VAL A 33 11.09 8.88 -11.26
CA VAL A 33 10.79 8.19 -12.52
C VAL A 33 9.92 9.08 -13.39
N GLU A 34 10.35 9.30 -14.61
CA GLU A 34 9.64 10.14 -15.58
C GLU A 34 8.62 9.32 -16.37
N ASN A 35 7.39 9.81 -16.49
CA ASN A 35 6.45 9.29 -17.45
C ASN A 35 6.77 9.86 -18.85
N GLY A 36 7.09 9.00 -19.79
CA GLY A 36 7.52 9.39 -21.13
C GLY A 36 6.44 9.39 -22.18
N PHE A 37 5.20 9.15 -21.82
CA PHE A 37 4.13 8.99 -22.78
C PHE A 37 2.84 9.71 -22.36
N ASP A 38 2.24 10.46 -23.26
CA ASP A 38 0.91 11.03 -23.06
C ASP A 38 -0.16 9.97 -23.36
N SER A 39 -1.00 9.67 -22.39
CA SER A 39 -2.12 8.77 -22.65
C SER A 39 -3.08 9.39 -23.68
N PRO A 40 -3.43 8.68 -24.75
CA PRO A 40 -4.41 9.15 -25.73
C PRO A 40 -5.85 9.12 -25.20
N PHE A 41 -6.06 8.53 -24.03
CA PHE A 41 -7.38 8.33 -23.44
C PHE A 41 -7.68 9.40 -22.40
N THR A 42 -8.96 9.78 -22.30
CA THR A 42 -9.41 10.77 -21.32
C THR A 42 -9.97 10.04 -20.10
N PHE A 43 -9.30 10.16 -18.96
CA PHE A 43 -9.77 9.66 -17.66
C PHE A 43 -9.17 10.44 -16.50
N LEU A 44 -9.72 10.21 -15.33
CA LEU A 44 -9.21 10.82 -14.12
C LEU A 44 -7.79 10.29 -13.82
N ASN A 45 -6.93 11.16 -13.34
CA ASN A 45 -5.55 10.82 -12.99
C ASN A 45 -4.70 10.23 -14.12
N ASN A 46 -4.97 10.57 -15.39
CA ASN A 46 -4.04 10.22 -16.45
C ASN A 46 -2.70 10.94 -16.22
N LEU A 47 -1.63 10.27 -16.61
CA LEU A 47 -0.29 10.85 -16.59
C LEU A 47 0.00 11.49 -17.95
N ASN A 48 0.71 12.62 -17.90
CA ASN A 48 1.25 13.27 -19.08
C ASN A 48 2.75 13.02 -19.20
N SER A 49 3.26 13.16 -20.42
CA SER A 49 4.71 13.07 -20.64
C SER A 49 5.46 14.13 -19.84
N GLY A 50 6.54 13.71 -19.18
CA GLY A 50 7.36 14.55 -18.30
C GLY A 50 6.86 14.64 -16.88
N GLU A 51 5.74 14.03 -16.52
CA GLU A 51 5.34 13.94 -15.11
C GLU A 51 6.24 12.96 -14.34
N MET A 52 6.62 13.37 -13.15
CA MET A 52 7.51 12.60 -12.29
C MET A 52 6.71 11.76 -11.30
N MET A 53 7.04 10.47 -11.23
CA MET A 53 6.46 9.49 -10.34
C MET A 53 7.50 8.94 -9.36
N ASP A 54 7.09 8.05 -8.49
CA ASP A 54 7.91 7.42 -7.45
C ASP A 54 8.39 8.45 -6.42
N ASP A 55 7.52 9.39 -6.11
CA ASP A 55 7.72 10.33 -5.01
C ASP A 55 7.48 9.66 -3.64
N ARG A 56 7.79 10.37 -2.57
CA ARG A 56 7.47 9.98 -1.19
C ARG A 56 6.98 11.20 -0.42
N ASN A 57 5.92 10.99 0.32
CA ASN A 57 5.36 12.00 1.19
C ASN A 57 4.86 11.32 2.48
N ASP A 58 5.77 11.25 3.47
CA ASP A 58 5.53 10.53 4.71
C ASP A 58 5.51 11.50 5.90
N ALA A 59 4.58 11.30 6.83
CA ALA A 59 4.54 11.97 8.11
C ALA A 59 4.36 10.96 9.24
N ILE A 60 5.13 11.13 10.31
CA ILE A 60 5.09 10.27 11.49
C ILE A 60 5.03 11.17 12.73
N GLY A 61 4.14 10.83 13.65
CA GLY A 61 4.02 11.47 14.96
C GLY A 61 3.96 10.44 16.10
N ARG A 62 4.56 10.77 17.23
CA ARG A 62 4.45 9.95 18.45
C ARG A 62 4.36 10.84 19.66
N LEU A 63 3.33 10.63 20.46
CA LEU A 63 3.19 11.15 21.82
C LEU A 63 3.40 10.00 22.80
N SER A 64 4.24 10.22 23.82
CA SER A 64 4.42 9.30 24.93
C SER A 64 4.21 10.06 26.23
N VAL A 65 3.51 9.45 27.17
CA VAL A 65 3.29 9.94 28.53
C VAL A 65 3.64 8.83 29.50
N ASP A 66 4.55 9.11 30.42
CA ASP A 66 4.89 8.25 31.54
C ASP A 66 4.43 8.95 32.83
N TRP A 67 3.58 8.27 33.59
CA TRP A 67 2.99 8.79 34.81
C TRP A 67 3.18 7.84 35.98
N ASP A 68 3.98 8.26 36.96
CA ASP A 68 4.10 7.60 38.26
C ASP A 68 2.92 8.04 39.13
N ILE A 69 1.86 7.20 39.18
CA ILE A 69 0.61 7.52 39.90
C ILE A 69 0.88 7.51 41.42
N ASP A 70 1.60 6.53 41.86
CA ASP A 70 2.13 6.38 43.21
C ASP A 70 3.43 5.54 43.16
N ASP A 71 4.08 5.31 44.34
CA ASP A 71 5.35 4.59 44.44
C ASP A 71 5.30 3.14 43.91
N LEU A 72 4.10 2.58 43.72
CA LEU A 72 3.88 1.19 43.31
C LEU A 72 3.18 1.08 41.93
N THR A 73 2.79 2.21 41.36
CA THR A 73 1.93 2.22 40.16
C THR A 73 2.45 3.17 39.11
N GLU A 74 2.81 2.63 37.95
CA GLU A 74 3.20 3.37 36.75
C GLU A 74 2.18 3.18 35.63
N LEU A 75 1.84 4.26 34.93
CA LEU A 75 1.00 4.25 33.74
C LEU A 75 1.77 4.83 32.57
N LYS A 76 1.85 4.09 31.47
CA LYS A 76 2.43 4.53 30.20
C LYS A 76 1.35 4.63 29.15
N PHE A 77 1.31 5.75 28.47
CA PHE A 77 0.47 5.96 27.30
C PHE A 77 1.33 6.32 26.09
N THR A 78 1.05 5.70 24.95
CA THR A 78 1.68 6.05 23.69
C THR A 78 0.61 6.18 22.62
N TYR A 79 0.62 7.29 21.89
CA TYR A 79 -0.11 7.46 20.66
C TYR A 79 0.86 7.61 19.50
N PHE A 80 0.67 6.83 18.45
CA PHE A 80 1.46 6.84 17.24
C PHE A 80 0.55 7.08 16.04
N ILE A 81 0.98 7.92 15.12
CA ILE A 81 0.34 8.12 13.83
C ILE A 81 1.40 8.11 12.73
N GLN A 82 1.09 7.43 11.64
CA GLN A 82 1.84 7.47 10.40
C GLN A 82 0.88 7.68 9.25
N GLU A 83 1.24 8.58 8.34
CA GLU A 83 0.51 8.83 7.11
C GLU A 83 1.49 8.91 5.94
N SER A 84 1.14 8.23 4.84
CA SER A 84 1.85 8.29 3.56
C SER A 84 0.81 8.56 2.47
N ASP A 85 1.10 9.52 1.60
CA ASP A 85 0.25 9.88 0.46
C ASP A 85 1.16 10.25 -0.72
N ASP A 86 1.35 9.32 -1.64
CA ASP A 86 2.32 9.46 -2.73
C ASP A 86 1.93 8.66 -3.99
N ASN A 87 2.71 8.82 -5.06
CA ASN A 87 2.51 8.22 -6.37
C ASN A 87 3.58 7.16 -6.68
N ARG A 88 3.91 6.30 -5.71
CA ARG A 88 4.87 5.24 -5.93
C ARG A 88 4.28 4.12 -6.79
N PRO A 89 4.86 3.78 -7.95
CA PRO A 89 4.52 2.57 -8.66
C PRO A 89 5.00 1.35 -7.87
N GLN A 90 4.19 0.29 -7.87
CA GLN A 90 4.53 -0.95 -7.18
C GLN A 90 5.15 -1.98 -8.12
N GLU A 91 4.79 -1.90 -9.40
CA GLU A 91 5.21 -2.87 -10.41
C GLU A 91 5.62 -2.15 -11.69
N GLU A 92 6.57 -2.73 -12.38
CA GLU A 92 7.07 -2.29 -13.67
C GLU A 92 7.51 -3.50 -14.50
N VAL A 93 7.21 -3.50 -15.79
CA VAL A 93 7.69 -4.52 -16.71
C VAL A 93 9.09 -4.14 -17.21
N THR A 94 10.12 -4.69 -16.56
CA THR A 94 11.52 -4.39 -16.84
C THR A 94 12.24 -5.47 -17.67
N PHE A 95 11.62 -6.62 -17.82
CA PHE A 95 12.21 -7.76 -18.47
C PHE A 95 11.17 -8.57 -19.22
N CYS A 96 11.45 -8.89 -20.48
CA CYS A 96 10.61 -9.72 -21.28
C CYS A 96 11.41 -10.76 -22.07
N GLN A 97 11.00 -12.01 -21.97
CA GLN A 97 11.55 -13.11 -22.76
C GLN A 97 10.47 -13.79 -23.56
N GLN A 98 10.83 -14.50 -24.58
CA GLN A 98 9.89 -15.26 -25.39
C GLN A 98 9.22 -16.36 -24.58
N ASP A 99 7.91 -16.39 -24.56
CA ASP A 99 7.06 -17.33 -23.86
C ASP A 99 5.79 -17.56 -24.71
N PRO A 100 5.16 -18.74 -24.68
CA PRO A 100 3.96 -19.04 -25.45
C PRO A 100 2.74 -18.18 -25.13
N PHE A 101 2.68 -17.58 -23.94
CA PHE A 101 1.49 -16.88 -23.44
C PHE A 101 1.73 -15.41 -23.12
N PHE A 102 2.91 -15.06 -22.59
CA PHE A 102 3.21 -13.72 -22.09
C PHE A 102 4.48 -13.11 -22.65
N GLY A 103 5.25 -13.89 -23.37
CA GLY A 103 6.56 -13.50 -23.80
C GLY A 103 6.56 -12.45 -24.89
N CYS A 104 7.67 -11.81 -25.02
CA CYS A 104 7.99 -10.94 -26.16
C CYS A 104 8.97 -11.62 -27.10
N SER A 105 8.96 -11.17 -28.36
CA SER A 105 9.94 -11.57 -29.33
C SER A 105 10.32 -10.33 -30.17
N PRO A 106 11.60 -9.93 -30.18
CA PRO A 106 12.72 -10.55 -29.48
C PRO A 106 12.74 -10.26 -27.97
N TYR A 107 13.65 -10.91 -27.26
CA TYR A 107 13.99 -10.63 -25.87
C TYR A 107 14.32 -9.13 -25.68
N ALA A 108 13.81 -8.54 -24.61
CA ALA A 108 14.05 -7.16 -24.27
C ALA A 108 14.25 -6.96 -22.76
N GLN A 109 14.97 -5.91 -22.43
CA GLN A 109 15.23 -5.45 -21.06
C GLN A 109 15.21 -3.93 -21.03
N GLY A 110 14.62 -3.34 -20.00
CA GLY A 110 14.39 -1.91 -19.84
C GLY A 110 12.94 -1.64 -19.49
N SER A 111 12.59 -0.40 -19.21
CA SER A 111 11.22 0.00 -18.98
C SER A 111 10.38 -0.10 -20.26
N MET A 112 9.24 -0.75 -20.18
CA MET A 112 8.34 -0.87 -21.31
C MET A 112 7.58 0.44 -21.52
N ASN A 113 7.59 0.97 -22.74
CA ASN A 113 6.90 2.21 -23.09
C ASN A 113 5.47 2.00 -23.53
N VAL A 114 5.28 1.08 -24.47
CA VAL A 114 3.99 0.85 -25.12
C VAL A 114 3.85 -0.61 -25.46
N ALA A 115 2.72 -1.20 -25.13
CA ALA A 115 2.34 -2.53 -25.57
C ALA A 115 1.29 -2.44 -26.69
N ALA A 116 1.40 -3.32 -27.67
CA ALA A 116 0.41 -3.41 -28.76
C ALA A 116 -0.92 -3.99 -28.26
N ASP A 117 -0.88 -4.82 -27.23
CA ASP A 117 -2.05 -5.47 -26.64
C ASP A 117 -1.72 -5.85 -25.19
N THR A 118 -2.38 -5.24 -24.23
CA THR A 118 -2.15 -5.44 -22.79
C THR A 118 -2.88 -6.64 -22.20
N ARG A 119 -3.75 -7.28 -22.97
CA ARG A 119 -4.58 -8.41 -22.50
C ARG A 119 -3.81 -9.61 -22.00
N GLY A 120 -2.60 -9.81 -22.45
CA GLY A 120 -1.72 -10.91 -21.99
C GLY A 120 -0.85 -10.55 -20.79
N THR A 121 -0.80 -9.28 -20.37
CA THR A 121 0.11 -8.82 -19.30
C THR A 121 -0.50 -8.92 -17.93
N ALA A 122 -1.82 -8.90 -17.83
CA ALA A 122 -2.53 -8.84 -16.56
C ALA A 122 -2.33 -10.11 -15.73
N GLY A 123 -1.36 -10.07 -14.84
CA GLY A 123 -1.23 -10.93 -13.67
C GLY A 123 -1.38 -12.46 -13.93
N GLY A 124 -1.01 -12.97 -15.06
CA GLY A 124 -1.15 -14.40 -15.37
C GLY A 124 -2.58 -14.86 -15.70
N GLY A 125 -3.61 -14.07 -15.39
CA GLY A 125 -5.00 -14.45 -15.62
C GLY A 125 -5.35 -14.57 -17.10
N PHE A 126 -4.84 -13.68 -17.91
CA PHE A 126 -5.13 -13.67 -19.35
C PHE A 126 -4.40 -14.78 -20.12
N GLY A 127 -3.23 -15.24 -19.68
CA GLY A 127 -2.58 -16.39 -20.29
C GLY A 127 -3.39 -17.67 -20.13
N PHE A 128 -4.02 -17.86 -18.98
CA PHE A 128 -4.96 -18.96 -18.78
C PHE A 128 -6.16 -18.86 -19.73
N ILE A 129 -6.69 -17.65 -19.90
CA ILE A 129 -7.80 -17.36 -20.79
C ILE A 129 -7.41 -17.55 -22.26
N ALA A 130 -6.21 -17.15 -22.67
CA ALA A 130 -5.69 -17.39 -24.01
C ALA A 130 -5.63 -18.90 -24.35
N GLY A 131 -5.30 -19.74 -23.35
CA GLY A 131 -5.34 -21.19 -23.50
C GLY A 131 -6.74 -21.76 -23.68
N LEU A 132 -7.75 -21.16 -23.01
CA LEU A 132 -9.16 -21.56 -23.13
C LEU A 132 -9.83 -21.06 -24.40
N TYR A 133 -9.41 -19.92 -24.93
CA TYR A 133 -9.99 -19.26 -26.09
C TYR A 133 -8.91 -18.89 -27.12
N PRO A 134 -8.33 -19.88 -27.82
CA PRO A 134 -7.27 -19.64 -28.80
C PRO A 134 -7.68 -18.63 -29.88
N GLY A 135 -6.81 -17.67 -30.15
CA GLY A 135 -7.02 -16.64 -31.16
C GLY A 135 -7.80 -15.39 -30.68
N THR A 136 -8.22 -15.36 -29.43
CA THR A 136 -8.88 -14.16 -28.85
C THR A 136 -7.90 -13.24 -28.18
N ILE A 137 -6.76 -13.75 -27.70
CA ILE A 137 -5.68 -12.99 -27.10
C ILE A 137 -4.41 -13.22 -27.92
N THR A 138 -3.79 -12.13 -28.31
CA THR A 138 -2.51 -12.15 -29.02
C THR A 138 -1.37 -11.96 -28.02
N ASN A 139 -0.13 -12.23 -28.46
CA ASN A 139 1.04 -11.91 -27.66
C ASN A 139 1.13 -10.40 -27.45
N SER A 140 0.89 -9.92 -26.23
CA SER A 140 0.89 -8.52 -25.84
C SER A 140 2.20 -7.82 -26.11
N TYR A 141 3.28 -8.57 -26.04
CA TYR A 141 4.64 -8.05 -26.21
C TYR A 141 5.19 -8.28 -27.62
N ALA A 142 4.35 -8.58 -28.60
CA ALA A 142 4.81 -8.80 -29.97
C ALA A 142 5.56 -7.60 -30.56
N ALA A 143 5.22 -6.40 -30.13
CA ALA A 143 5.84 -5.17 -30.62
C ALA A 143 6.02 -4.10 -29.49
N PRO A 144 6.51 -4.45 -28.31
CA PRO A 144 6.75 -3.48 -27.27
C PRO A 144 7.91 -2.58 -27.65
N THR A 145 7.90 -1.35 -27.16
CA THR A 145 9.05 -0.47 -27.18
C THR A 145 9.60 -0.31 -25.78
N TYR A 146 10.91 -0.15 -25.65
CA TYR A 146 11.60 -0.01 -24.39
C TYR A 146 12.45 1.23 -24.35
N ALA A 147 12.53 1.89 -23.20
CA ALA A 147 13.49 2.93 -22.95
C ALA A 147 14.87 2.33 -22.58
N ASP A 148 15.93 3.06 -22.87
CA ASP A 148 17.29 2.69 -22.48
C ASP A 148 17.59 2.98 -20.98
N SER A 149 16.56 3.26 -20.19
CA SER A 149 16.67 3.67 -18.78
C SER A 149 15.57 3.01 -17.94
N PHE A 150 15.91 2.65 -16.71
CA PHE A 150 14.94 2.23 -15.68
C PHE A 150 14.36 3.42 -14.89
N GLU A 151 14.75 4.65 -15.18
CA GLU A 151 14.18 5.88 -14.63
C GLU A 151 13.05 6.45 -15.51
N TYR A 152 12.47 5.60 -16.35
CA TYR A 152 11.46 5.96 -17.32
C TYR A 152 10.36 4.92 -17.32
N LEU A 153 9.13 5.35 -17.22
CA LEU A 153 7.93 4.53 -17.34
C LEU A 153 7.01 5.09 -18.42
N ALA A 154 6.15 4.26 -18.95
CA ALA A 154 5.01 4.69 -19.75
C ALA A 154 3.77 4.07 -19.14
N LEU A 155 3.11 4.82 -18.28
CA LEU A 155 1.86 4.43 -17.64
C LEU A 155 0.74 5.30 -18.19
N ASP A 156 -0.43 4.75 -18.35
CA ASP A 156 -1.59 5.49 -18.77
C ASP A 156 -2.37 6.08 -17.60
N ARG A 157 -2.03 5.69 -16.37
CA ARG A 157 -2.64 6.18 -15.15
C ARG A 157 -1.64 6.36 -14.02
N ALA A 158 -1.76 7.47 -13.29
CA ALA A 158 -0.96 7.72 -12.10
C ALA A 158 -1.22 6.65 -11.02
N PRO A 159 -0.19 5.96 -10.53
CA PRO A 159 -0.33 5.12 -9.35
C PRO A 159 -0.71 5.98 -8.14
N THR A 160 -1.42 5.39 -7.20
CA THR A 160 -1.74 6.02 -5.93
C THR A 160 -1.37 5.10 -4.78
N HIS A 161 -0.86 5.68 -3.72
CA HIS A 161 -0.58 4.97 -2.49
C HIS A 161 -0.93 5.87 -1.30
N TYR A 162 -1.97 5.49 -0.58
CA TYR A 162 -2.37 6.13 0.66
C TYR A 162 -2.36 5.11 1.79
N GLN A 163 -1.69 5.44 2.87
CA GLN A 163 -1.69 4.64 4.08
C GLN A 163 -1.79 5.54 5.30
N LYS A 164 -2.70 5.20 6.22
CA LYS A 164 -2.76 5.82 7.53
C LYS A 164 -2.85 4.74 8.60
N ILE A 165 -1.98 4.82 9.59
CA ILE A 165 -1.95 3.93 10.76
C ILE A 165 -2.01 4.81 12.01
N GLU A 166 -2.93 4.52 12.91
CA GLU A 166 -3.03 5.14 14.22
C GLU A 166 -3.02 4.03 15.28
N VAL A 167 -2.14 4.16 16.26
CA VAL A 167 -2.01 3.18 17.35
C VAL A 167 -2.01 3.90 18.68
N SER A 168 -2.90 3.49 19.57
CA SER A 168 -2.94 3.91 20.97
C SER A 168 -2.60 2.73 21.87
N ASN A 169 -1.59 2.89 22.71
CA ASN A 169 -1.19 1.87 23.68
C ASN A 169 -1.29 2.45 25.09
N LEU A 170 -1.83 1.65 25.99
CA LEU A 170 -1.88 1.92 27.42
C LEU A 170 -1.26 0.73 28.15
N GLU A 171 -0.29 1.00 29.03
CA GLU A 171 0.32 0.01 29.90
C GLU A 171 0.26 0.48 31.35
N LEU A 172 -0.30 -0.34 32.21
CA LEU A 172 -0.32 -0.15 33.66
C LEU A 172 0.56 -1.21 34.30
N VAL A 173 1.55 -0.78 35.03
CA VAL A 173 2.40 -1.65 35.88
C VAL A 173 2.08 -1.33 37.31
N ARG A 174 1.77 -2.36 38.13
CA ARG A 174 1.51 -2.22 39.55
C ARG A 174 2.21 -3.29 40.36
N GLU A 175 2.99 -2.88 41.31
CA GLU A 175 3.51 -3.77 42.38
C GLU A 175 2.37 -4.10 43.33
N ILE A 176 1.91 -5.36 43.35
CA ILE A 176 0.86 -5.85 44.25
C ILE A 176 1.46 -6.15 45.62
N SER A 177 2.69 -6.66 45.61
CA SER A 177 3.53 -6.91 46.78
C SER A 177 5.01 -6.90 46.37
N ASP A 178 5.92 -7.05 47.32
CA ASP A 178 7.38 -7.11 47.07
C ASP A 178 7.76 -8.19 46.03
N ASP A 179 6.95 -9.24 45.89
CA ASP A 179 7.23 -10.38 45.00
C ASP A 179 6.24 -10.54 43.84
N LEU A 180 5.25 -9.68 43.75
CA LEU A 180 4.19 -9.81 42.73
C LEU A 180 3.95 -8.50 41.97
N THR A 181 4.06 -8.56 40.67
CA THR A 181 3.76 -7.42 39.77
C THR A 181 2.62 -7.78 38.84
N MET A 182 1.67 -6.87 38.70
CA MET A 182 0.64 -6.89 37.65
C MET A 182 1.05 -5.98 36.51
N VAL A 183 0.93 -6.48 35.29
CA VAL A 183 1.08 -5.71 34.07
C VAL A 183 -0.21 -5.84 33.24
N ALA A 184 -0.90 -4.72 33.01
CA ALA A 184 -2.09 -4.67 32.16
C ALA A 184 -1.78 -3.81 30.94
N LYS A 185 -2.11 -4.31 29.74
CA LYS A 185 -1.89 -3.63 28.47
C LYS A 185 -3.16 -3.56 27.67
N TYR A 186 -3.36 -2.44 27.00
CA TYR A 186 -4.42 -2.27 26.02
C TYR A 186 -3.85 -1.57 24.79
N SER A 187 -4.15 -2.11 23.61
CA SER A 187 -3.80 -1.52 22.33
C SER A 187 -5.03 -1.38 21.46
N TYR A 188 -5.13 -0.23 20.83
CA TYR A 188 -6.14 0.07 19.81
C TYR A 188 -5.44 0.56 18.57
N GLU A 189 -5.70 -0.09 17.42
CA GLU A 189 -5.12 0.26 16.14
C GLU A 189 -6.21 0.45 15.10
N THR A 190 -6.07 1.48 14.28
CA THR A 190 -6.79 1.65 13.03
C THR A 190 -5.79 1.73 11.89
N ARG A 191 -6.09 1.05 10.79
CA ARG A 191 -5.31 1.08 9.57
C ARG A 191 -6.22 1.27 8.38
N ILE A 192 -5.93 2.32 7.63
CA ILE A 192 -6.48 2.56 6.30
C ILE A 192 -5.33 2.39 5.31
N PHE A 193 -5.58 1.64 4.26
CA PHE A 193 -4.65 1.45 3.17
C PHE A 193 -5.42 1.45 1.87
N ASN A 194 -5.03 2.31 0.95
CA ASN A 194 -5.59 2.39 -0.38
C ASN A 194 -4.45 2.50 -1.38
N GLN A 195 -4.46 1.66 -2.37
CA GLN A 195 -3.44 1.60 -3.40
C GLN A 195 -4.08 1.28 -4.73
N MET A 196 -3.60 1.93 -5.77
CA MET A 196 -3.90 1.57 -7.13
C MET A 196 -2.63 1.58 -7.96
N ASN A 197 -2.46 0.55 -8.76
CA ASN A 197 -1.39 0.43 -9.73
C ASN A 197 -1.95 0.18 -11.12
N ASP A 198 -1.21 0.64 -12.10
CA ASP A 198 -1.32 0.16 -13.45
C ASP A 198 -0.64 -1.22 -13.51
N ASN A 199 -1.45 -2.27 -13.66
CA ASN A 199 -0.96 -3.66 -13.53
C ASN A 199 -0.36 -4.19 -14.83
N ASP A 200 -0.59 -3.54 -15.97
CA ASP A 200 0.06 -3.91 -17.21
C ASP A 200 1.38 -3.15 -17.45
N GLY A 201 1.64 -2.10 -16.68
CA GLY A 201 2.89 -1.36 -16.66
C GLY A 201 3.19 -0.67 -18.00
N SER A 202 2.15 -0.33 -18.77
CA SER A 202 2.31 0.22 -20.10
C SER A 202 1.07 1.01 -20.56
N VAL A 203 1.21 1.73 -21.65
CA VAL A 203 0.09 2.39 -22.33
C VAL A 203 -0.52 1.47 -23.37
N SER A 204 -1.80 1.15 -23.25
CA SER A 204 -2.53 0.41 -24.28
C SER A 204 -2.93 1.33 -25.42
N LEU A 205 -2.62 0.92 -26.65
CA LEU A 205 -3.06 1.60 -27.89
C LEU A 205 -4.31 0.96 -28.49
N GLN A 206 -4.84 -0.07 -27.88
CA GLN A 206 -6.00 -0.78 -28.43
C GLN A 206 -7.29 -0.28 -27.78
N ALA A 207 -8.30 -0.10 -28.64
CA ALA A 207 -9.66 0.10 -28.17
C ALA A 207 -10.19 -1.19 -27.48
N PRO A 208 -11.16 -1.07 -26.59
CA PRO A 208 -11.82 -2.21 -25.97
C PRO A 208 -12.27 -3.22 -27.02
N LEU A 209 -12.19 -4.51 -26.71
CA LEU A 209 -12.73 -5.58 -27.54
C LEU A 209 -14.26 -5.51 -27.57
N VAL A 210 -14.78 -4.58 -28.35
CA VAL A 210 -16.21 -4.46 -28.60
C VAL A 210 -16.61 -5.55 -29.60
N GLY A 211 -17.40 -6.49 -29.17
CA GLY A 211 -18.05 -7.47 -30.04
C GLY A 211 -17.38 -8.83 -30.22
N ALA A 212 -16.23 -9.09 -29.66
CA ALA A 212 -15.60 -10.43 -29.67
C ALA A 212 -16.10 -11.34 -28.54
N GLY A 213 -17.39 -11.34 -28.25
CA GLY A 213 -17.97 -12.22 -27.24
C GLY A 213 -17.70 -11.82 -25.81
N GLY A 214 -17.42 -10.56 -25.55
CA GLY A 214 -17.36 -10.03 -24.18
C GLY A 214 -16.17 -10.51 -23.37
N MET A 215 -15.03 -10.67 -23.97
CA MET A 215 -13.78 -10.99 -23.25
C MET A 215 -13.23 -9.84 -22.40
N TYR A 216 -13.95 -8.78 -22.31
CA TYR A 216 -13.66 -7.70 -21.39
C TYR A 216 -13.96 -8.15 -19.96
N VAL A 217 -13.13 -7.78 -19.02
CA VAL A 217 -13.21 -8.20 -17.61
C VAL A 217 -13.12 -9.72 -17.42
N GLY A 218 -11.91 -10.23 -17.47
CA GLY A 218 -11.56 -11.60 -17.06
C GLY A 218 -12.02 -12.70 -18.00
N GLY A 219 -12.29 -12.43 -19.27
CA GLY A 219 -12.55 -13.49 -20.26
C GLY A 219 -13.77 -14.34 -20.02
N LEU A 220 -14.70 -13.87 -19.21
CA LEU A 220 -15.88 -14.63 -18.79
C LEU A 220 -17.06 -14.49 -19.75
N GLY A 221 -16.88 -13.96 -20.95
CA GLY A 221 -17.95 -13.76 -21.90
C GLY A 221 -18.94 -12.68 -21.48
N LEU A 222 -18.56 -11.81 -20.56
CA LEU A 222 -19.38 -10.67 -20.13
C LEU A 222 -19.36 -9.58 -21.21
N PRO A 223 -20.46 -8.83 -21.37
CA PRO A 223 -20.46 -7.72 -22.31
C PRO A 223 -19.41 -6.67 -21.91
N PRO A 224 -18.83 -5.93 -22.88
CA PRO A 224 -17.94 -4.84 -22.57
C PRO A 224 -18.63 -3.84 -21.64
N ILE A 225 -17.90 -3.36 -20.66
CA ILE A 225 -18.40 -2.34 -19.74
C ILE A 225 -18.10 -1.00 -20.41
N GLU A 226 -19.15 -0.35 -20.90
CA GLU A 226 -19.06 1.03 -21.36
C GLU A 226 -19.72 1.92 -20.31
N GLY A 227 -19.04 3.00 -19.92
CA GLY A 227 -19.58 3.97 -18.98
C GLY A 227 -18.63 4.29 -17.84
N GLU A 228 -19.19 4.93 -16.83
CA GLU A 228 -18.43 5.31 -15.64
C GLU A 228 -18.29 4.10 -14.72
N LEU A 229 -17.06 3.73 -14.41
CA LEU A 229 -16.71 2.73 -13.40
C LEU A 229 -16.17 3.44 -12.16
N CYS A 230 -16.69 3.05 -11.00
CA CYS A 230 -16.24 3.58 -9.72
C CYS A 230 -15.48 2.51 -8.95
N PHE A 231 -14.31 2.88 -8.44
CA PHE A 231 -13.41 2.03 -7.66
C PHE A 231 -13.15 2.66 -6.30
N GLY A 232 -12.77 1.84 -5.36
CA GLY A 232 -12.40 2.28 -4.02
C GLY A 232 -13.49 2.09 -2.98
N GLY A 233 -13.06 1.87 -1.75
CA GLY A 233 -13.91 1.79 -0.58
C GLY A 233 -13.80 3.05 0.27
N HIS A 234 -12.61 3.30 0.78
CA HIS A 234 -12.32 4.49 1.61
C HIS A 234 -12.14 5.75 0.78
N VAL A 235 -11.35 5.66 -0.29
CA VAL A 235 -11.19 6.71 -1.30
C VAL A 235 -11.82 6.23 -2.58
N GLN A 236 -12.96 6.79 -2.94
CA GLN A 236 -13.69 6.42 -4.15
C GLN A 236 -13.33 7.35 -5.31
N PHE A 237 -13.07 6.78 -6.48
CA PHE A 237 -12.93 7.50 -7.73
C PHE A 237 -13.67 6.78 -8.85
N CYS A 238 -14.09 7.53 -9.82
CA CYS A 238 -14.84 7.05 -10.98
C CYS A 238 -14.18 7.51 -12.27
N GLU A 239 -14.20 6.66 -13.29
CA GLU A 239 -13.71 7.00 -14.61
C GLU A 239 -14.57 6.42 -15.73
N TYR A 240 -14.55 7.07 -16.88
CA TYR A 240 -15.16 6.53 -18.09
C TYR A 240 -14.19 5.56 -18.76
N VAL A 241 -14.65 4.34 -18.99
CA VAL A 241 -13.84 3.27 -19.60
C VAL A 241 -14.13 3.22 -21.09
N ASP A 242 -13.13 3.54 -21.89
CA ASP A 242 -13.17 3.57 -23.35
C ASP A 242 -12.04 2.77 -24.03
N SER A 243 -11.16 2.14 -23.23
CA SER A 243 -10.02 1.35 -23.69
C SER A 243 -9.75 0.16 -22.79
N GLU A 244 -8.92 -0.78 -23.24
CA GLU A 244 -8.45 -1.89 -22.41
C GLU A 244 -7.36 -1.42 -21.48
N ARG A 245 -7.55 -1.71 -20.19
CA ARG A 245 -6.63 -1.37 -19.11
C ARG A 245 -6.75 -2.39 -18.03
N THR A 246 -5.67 -2.59 -17.31
CA THR A 246 -5.63 -3.51 -16.17
C THR A 246 -5.04 -2.80 -14.97
N TYR A 247 -5.86 -2.64 -13.94
CA TYR A 247 -5.44 -2.04 -12.68
C TYR A 247 -5.47 -3.07 -11.58
N ASP A 248 -4.52 -2.97 -10.69
CA ASP A 248 -4.59 -3.58 -9.36
C ASP A 248 -5.02 -2.52 -8.35
N PHE A 249 -6.06 -2.86 -7.60
CA PHE A 249 -6.62 -2.00 -6.59
C PHE A 249 -6.72 -2.74 -5.27
N SER A 250 -6.15 -2.17 -4.22
CA SER A 250 -6.24 -2.65 -2.85
C SER A 250 -6.84 -1.58 -1.96
N ASP A 251 -7.89 -1.94 -1.24
CA ASP A 251 -8.52 -1.10 -0.22
C ASP A 251 -8.69 -1.90 1.07
N VAL A 252 -8.10 -1.41 2.15
CA VAL A 252 -8.14 -2.04 3.45
C VAL A 252 -8.48 -1.00 4.51
N ASP A 253 -9.54 -1.25 5.26
CA ASP A 253 -9.91 -0.50 6.46
C ASP A 253 -10.05 -1.50 7.61
N THR A 254 -9.11 -1.48 8.54
CA THR A 254 -9.12 -2.40 9.66
C THR A 254 -9.02 -1.68 10.99
N THR A 255 -9.71 -2.27 11.97
CA THR A 255 -9.62 -1.86 13.38
C THR A 255 -9.25 -3.09 14.20
N SER A 256 -8.22 -2.98 15.03
CA SER A 256 -7.85 -4.04 15.97
C SER A 256 -7.83 -3.55 17.41
N ARG A 257 -8.16 -4.45 18.33
CA ARG A 257 -8.14 -4.24 19.78
C ARG A 257 -7.46 -5.41 20.44
N GLN A 258 -6.54 -5.09 21.31
CA GLN A 258 -5.82 -6.10 22.10
C GLN A 258 -5.87 -5.71 23.58
N ALA A 259 -6.12 -6.67 24.44
CA ALA A 259 -6.05 -6.50 25.88
C ALA A 259 -5.30 -7.66 26.48
N GLU A 260 -4.42 -7.37 27.40
CA GLU A 260 -3.59 -8.36 28.12
C GLU A 260 -3.49 -7.95 29.57
N ILE A 261 -3.56 -8.93 30.46
CA ILE A 261 -3.24 -8.77 31.88
C ILE A 261 -2.38 -9.94 32.35
N ASN A 262 -1.25 -9.63 32.96
CA ASN A 262 -0.30 -10.60 33.50
C ASN A 262 -0.05 -10.35 34.98
N ILE A 263 0.07 -11.43 35.76
CA ILE A 263 0.63 -11.45 37.11
C ILE A 263 1.94 -12.18 37.02
N ILE A 264 3.00 -11.52 37.47
CA ILE A 264 4.38 -12.00 37.42
C ILE A 264 4.89 -12.12 38.85
N SER A 265 5.42 -13.28 39.19
CA SER A 265 6.07 -13.47 40.49
C SER A 265 7.59 -13.35 40.42
N ASN A 266 8.22 -12.87 41.48
CA ASN A 266 9.67 -12.75 41.64
C ASN A 266 10.10 -13.17 43.04
N TYR A 267 9.69 -14.39 43.45
CA TYR A 267 10.06 -14.94 44.76
C TYR A 267 11.54 -15.36 44.81
N ASP A 268 12.16 -15.26 45.98
CA ASP A 268 13.52 -15.77 46.21
C ASP A 268 13.64 -17.29 46.09
N GLY A 269 12.52 -18.01 45.99
CA GLY A 269 12.42 -19.44 45.86
C GLY A 269 12.73 -20.00 44.50
N PRO A 270 12.80 -21.35 44.35
CA PRO A 270 13.07 -21.98 43.06
C PRO A 270 11.90 -21.93 42.09
N PHE A 271 10.73 -21.46 42.48
CA PHE A 271 9.52 -21.40 41.69
C PHE A 271 9.05 -19.96 41.51
N ASN A 272 9.06 -19.52 40.28
CA ASN A 272 8.42 -18.29 39.82
C ASN A 272 7.43 -18.61 38.69
N PHE A 273 6.41 -17.78 38.54
CA PHE A 273 5.38 -17.96 37.54
C PHE A 273 5.01 -16.64 36.83
N THR A 274 4.49 -16.77 35.62
CA THR A 274 3.70 -15.74 34.96
C THR A 274 2.38 -16.37 34.58
N VAL A 275 1.27 -15.71 34.91
CA VAL A 275 -0.07 -16.11 34.51
C VAL A 275 -0.77 -14.89 33.93
N GLY A 276 -1.47 -15.08 32.82
CA GLY A 276 -2.14 -13.97 32.16
C GLY A 276 -3.37 -14.37 31.37
N LEU A 277 -4.10 -13.34 30.97
CA LEU A 277 -5.23 -13.41 30.07
C LEU A 277 -4.96 -12.48 28.89
N TYR A 278 -5.32 -12.93 27.70
CA TYR A 278 -5.18 -12.17 26.45
C TYR A 278 -6.48 -12.19 25.67
N SER A 279 -6.84 -11.08 25.06
CA SER A 279 -7.97 -10.92 24.17
C SER A 279 -7.55 -10.13 22.92
N PHE A 280 -8.02 -10.57 21.76
CA PHE A 280 -7.80 -9.92 20.48
C PHE A 280 -9.09 -9.91 19.68
N ASP A 281 -9.44 -8.75 19.12
CA ASP A 281 -10.57 -8.56 18.19
C ASP A 281 -10.07 -7.72 17.02
N GLN A 282 -10.33 -8.16 15.79
CA GLN A 282 -10.02 -7.43 14.57
C GLN A 282 -11.22 -7.43 13.65
N ARG A 283 -11.48 -6.29 13.04
CA ARG A 283 -12.54 -6.06 12.06
C ARG A 283 -11.96 -5.31 10.87
N GLY A 284 -12.49 -5.61 9.70
CA GLY A 284 -12.14 -4.99 8.44
C GLY A 284 -13.14 -5.35 7.36
#